data_6548be01c1dd6c069ef0ea93150ee363
#
_entry.id   6548be01c1dd6c069ef0ea93150ee363
#
_cell.length_a   1.000
_cell.length_b   1.000
_cell.length_c   1.000
_cell.angle_alpha   90.00
_cell.angle_beta   90.00
_cell.angle_gamma   90.00
#
_symmetry.space_group_name_H-M   'P 1'
#
loop_
_entity.id
_entity.type
_entity.pdbx_description
1 polymer ?
#
loop_
_entity_poly.entity_id
_entity_poly.type
_entity_poly.pdbx_seq_one_letter_code
_entity_poly.pdbx_strand_id
1 'polypeptide(L)'
;MATIARLGIDTSKSLFQLHGVDEREEAVLRKQVRRGQFLGFVAKLAPTKIGVEACGASHYWARQLQALGHEVVLLPPQHVKPYVGLNKNDKIDAAAICEAMSRPRLRERFVAIKSAEQSAAQMLLGTRDGLLHRRTQLGNTIRGHAAEFGLVTPKGLAHIKPLLERIAVDQTVPALAKELFATLGEEFTELGPRIARLDKKLKAFQRSDELCRRLVEVPTIGPVIASSMVVKISNPAAFRSARRCAAWLGLTPKDHSTAGKMRHGGITRAGDEGLRAALVSGATAYIQQVKRGRTRPSPWLAQLLKRKPEKLAAVALANKTARIAWKLMTSGERYDRARAEAREGLGATQYQGSTPNPSLHPHSADHASAMTAA
;
A
#
# COMPACT_ATOMS: atom_id res chain seq x y z
N MET A 1 35.56 -24.56 11.41
CA MET A 1 34.40 -24.40 10.51
C MET A 1 34.61 -23.12 9.73
N ALA A 2 34.38 -23.12 8.42
CA ALA A 2 34.47 -21.89 7.63
C ALA A 2 33.49 -20.85 8.20
N THR A 3 33.93 -19.60 8.30
CA THR A 3 33.12 -18.51 8.86
C THR A 3 32.04 -18.13 7.85
N ILE A 4 30.77 -18.15 8.26
CA ILE A 4 29.67 -17.73 7.43
C ILE A 4 29.56 -16.20 7.47
N ALA A 5 29.83 -15.54 6.36
CA ALA A 5 29.70 -14.09 6.22
C ALA A 5 28.24 -13.67 6.02
N ARG A 6 27.46 -14.44 5.26
CA ARG A 6 26.04 -14.21 4.99
C ARG A 6 25.27 -15.52 4.90
N LEU A 7 24.00 -15.48 5.35
CA LEU A 7 23.10 -16.62 5.35
C LEU A 7 21.74 -16.20 4.74
N GLY A 8 21.37 -16.79 3.62
CA GLY A 8 20.02 -16.71 3.06
C GLY A 8 19.14 -17.82 3.61
N ILE A 9 17.92 -17.47 4.04
CA ILE A 9 16.96 -18.43 4.58
C ILE A 9 15.66 -18.30 3.82
N ASP A 10 15.25 -19.38 3.16
CA ASP A 10 13.90 -19.54 2.67
C ASP A 10 13.07 -20.28 3.72
N THR A 11 11.91 -19.70 4.08
CA THR A 11 11.06 -20.18 5.17
C THR A 11 9.79 -20.82 4.65
N SER A 12 9.51 -22.04 5.04
CA SER A 12 8.27 -22.73 4.74
C SER A 12 7.49 -23.12 6.02
N LYS A 13 6.40 -23.83 5.85
CA LYS A 13 5.61 -24.31 7.02
C LYS A 13 6.37 -25.29 7.88
N SER A 14 7.15 -26.19 7.28
CA SER A 14 7.75 -27.34 7.94
C SER A 14 9.27 -27.39 7.87
N LEU A 15 9.85 -26.97 6.75
CA LEU A 15 11.26 -27.10 6.44
C LEU A 15 11.83 -25.74 6.01
N PHE A 16 13.01 -25.40 6.51
CA PHE A 16 13.72 -24.18 6.12
C PHE A 16 14.95 -24.55 5.32
N GLN A 17 15.16 -23.86 4.21
CA GLN A 17 16.36 -23.99 3.41
C GLN A 17 17.36 -22.90 3.81
N LEU A 18 18.59 -23.31 4.04
CA LEU A 18 19.67 -22.44 4.45
C LEU A 18 20.78 -22.49 3.41
N HIS A 19 21.24 -21.31 2.97
CA HIS A 19 22.37 -21.15 2.09
C HIS A 19 23.31 -20.09 2.67
N GLY A 20 24.51 -20.54 3.12
CA GLY A 20 25.52 -19.66 3.71
C GLY A 20 26.76 -19.57 2.83
N VAL A 21 27.29 -18.35 2.71
CA VAL A 21 28.55 -18.08 2.00
C VAL A 21 29.58 -17.45 2.94
N ASP A 22 30.84 -17.63 2.60
CA ASP A 22 31.96 -16.95 3.30
C ASP A 22 32.24 -15.56 2.68
N GLU A 23 33.36 -14.94 3.07
CA GLU A 23 33.78 -13.63 2.55
C GLU A 23 34.18 -13.66 1.08
N ARG A 24 34.51 -14.85 0.54
CA ARG A 24 34.88 -15.06 -0.86
C ARG A 24 33.69 -15.39 -1.74
N GLU A 25 32.47 -15.32 -1.20
CA GLU A 25 31.22 -15.69 -1.87
C GLU A 25 31.13 -17.21 -2.13
N GLU A 26 31.96 -18.04 -1.53
CA GLU A 26 31.91 -19.49 -1.68
C GLU A 26 30.86 -20.09 -0.75
N ALA A 27 30.10 -21.05 -1.25
CA ALA A 27 29.03 -21.70 -0.48
C ALA A 27 29.61 -22.65 0.58
N VAL A 28 29.60 -22.25 1.84
CA VAL A 28 30.13 -23.02 2.99
C VAL A 28 29.03 -23.75 3.78
N LEU A 29 27.75 -23.39 3.55
CA LEU A 29 26.61 -24.06 4.19
C LEU A 29 25.45 -24.22 3.19
N ARG A 30 25.01 -25.46 2.99
CA ARG A 30 23.78 -25.80 2.30
C ARG A 30 23.03 -26.82 3.13
N LYS A 31 21.94 -26.40 3.79
CA LYS A 31 21.26 -27.27 4.74
C LYS A 31 19.76 -27.08 4.72
N GLN A 32 19.05 -28.17 4.87
CA GLN A 32 17.62 -28.18 5.16
C GLN A 32 17.42 -28.47 6.64
N VAL A 33 16.60 -27.68 7.33
CA VAL A 33 16.35 -27.80 8.76
C VAL A 33 14.85 -27.82 9.02
N ARG A 34 14.39 -28.74 9.86
CA ARG A 34 13.00 -28.77 10.30
C ARG A 34 12.67 -27.57 11.19
N ARG A 35 11.48 -27.03 11.05
CA ARG A 35 11.03 -25.83 11.78
C ARG A 35 11.33 -25.89 13.28
N GLY A 36 11.06 -27.03 13.96
CA GLY A 36 11.29 -27.19 15.40
C GLY A 36 12.77 -27.22 15.82
N GLN A 37 13.67 -27.49 14.87
CA GLN A 37 15.13 -27.56 15.10
C GLN A 37 15.85 -26.29 14.68
N PHE A 38 15.15 -25.38 14.00
CA PHE A 38 15.76 -24.24 13.32
C PHE A 38 16.48 -23.28 14.27
N LEU A 39 15.81 -22.79 15.31
CA LEU A 39 16.43 -21.86 16.26
C LEU A 39 17.61 -22.48 16.99
N GLY A 40 17.49 -23.76 17.40
CA GLY A 40 18.59 -24.48 18.05
C GLY A 40 19.78 -24.74 17.13
N PHE A 41 19.56 -24.80 15.82
CA PHE A 41 20.66 -24.86 14.84
C PHE A 41 21.31 -23.48 14.66
N VAL A 42 20.53 -22.42 14.47
CA VAL A 42 21.06 -21.07 14.23
C VAL A 42 21.77 -20.52 15.47
N ALA A 43 21.29 -20.82 16.67
CA ALA A 43 21.93 -20.42 17.93
C ALA A 43 23.38 -20.92 18.09
N LYS A 44 23.78 -21.95 17.31
CA LYS A 44 25.16 -22.47 17.30
C LYS A 44 26.08 -21.75 16.31
N LEU A 45 25.52 -20.87 15.48
CA LEU A 45 26.29 -20.08 14.52
C LEU A 45 26.82 -18.81 15.19
N ALA A 46 28.01 -18.37 14.79
CA ALA A 46 28.50 -17.06 15.16
C ALA A 46 27.56 -15.94 14.65
N PRO A 47 27.52 -14.76 15.28
CA PRO A 47 26.75 -13.63 14.79
C PRO A 47 26.98 -13.40 13.30
N THR A 48 25.92 -13.48 12.52
CA THR A 48 25.97 -13.52 11.05
C THR A 48 24.88 -12.63 10.47
N LYS A 49 25.11 -12.10 9.28
CA LYS A 49 24.10 -11.37 8.55
C LYS A 49 23.14 -12.34 7.85
N ILE A 50 21.86 -12.27 8.21
CA ILE A 50 20.82 -13.20 7.74
C ILE A 50 19.79 -12.47 6.88
N GLY A 51 19.57 -12.97 5.66
CA GLY A 51 18.50 -12.55 4.76
C GLY A 51 17.31 -13.50 4.82
N VAL A 52 16.10 -12.94 4.89
CA VAL A 52 14.85 -13.70 4.82
C VAL A 52 13.91 -13.00 3.85
N GLU A 53 13.19 -13.76 3.02
CA GLU A 53 12.16 -13.17 2.17
C GLU A 53 10.98 -12.67 3.00
N ALA A 54 10.50 -11.44 2.71
CA ALA A 54 9.38 -10.83 3.42
C ALA A 54 8.06 -11.55 3.06
N CYS A 55 7.60 -12.40 3.95
CA CYS A 55 6.36 -13.17 3.86
C CYS A 55 5.55 -13.07 5.15
N GLY A 56 4.42 -13.80 5.26
CA GLY A 56 3.55 -13.73 6.44
C GLY A 56 4.21 -14.06 7.78
N ALA A 57 5.22 -14.93 7.81
CA ALA A 57 5.91 -15.35 9.04
C ALA A 57 7.27 -14.67 9.24
N SER A 58 7.77 -13.94 8.26
CA SER A 58 9.14 -13.40 8.25
C SER A 58 9.46 -12.49 9.42
N HIS A 59 8.53 -11.63 9.83
CA HIS A 59 8.72 -10.74 10.98
C HIS A 59 8.90 -11.49 12.30
N TYR A 60 8.17 -12.59 12.50
CA TYR A 60 8.37 -13.44 13.68
C TYR A 60 9.77 -14.04 13.70
N TRP A 61 10.19 -14.68 12.60
CA TRP A 61 11.50 -15.29 12.49
C TRP A 61 12.62 -14.27 12.60
N ALA A 62 12.46 -13.11 11.98
CA ALA A 62 13.43 -12.03 12.08
C ALA A 62 13.66 -11.59 13.54
N ARG A 63 12.60 -11.44 14.34
CA ARG A 63 12.72 -11.11 15.77
C ARG A 63 13.44 -12.22 16.56
N GLN A 64 13.12 -13.50 16.27
CA GLN A 64 13.79 -14.62 16.93
C GLN A 64 15.29 -14.65 16.59
N LEU A 65 15.64 -14.44 15.33
CA LEU A 65 17.03 -14.42 14.89
C LEU A 65 17.81 -13.21 15.45
N GLN A 66 17.17 -12.04 15.55
CA GLN A 66 17.76 -10.87 16.21
C GLN A 66 18.00 -11.12 17.70
N ALA A 67 17.09 -11.82 18.38
CA ALA A 67 17.26 -12.21 19.80
C ALA A 67 18.44 -13.18 20.01
N LEU A 68 18.85 -13.92 18.97
CA LEU A 68 20.06 -14.76 18.97
C LEU A 68 21.35 -13.98 18.62
N GLY A 69 21.28 -12.65 18.41
CA GLY A 69 22.43 -11.79 18.13
C GLY A 69 22.79 -11.65 16.66
N HIS A 70 21.94 -12.10 15.72
CA HIS A 70 22.19 -11.97 14.28
C HIS A 70 21.70 -10.63 13.72
N GLU A 71 22.40 -10.10 12.70
CA GLU A 71 21.90 -8.98 11.88
C GLU A 71 20.90 -9.52 10.85
N VAL A 72 19.63 -9.13 10.94
CA VAL A 72 18.58 -9.68 10.08
C VAL A 72 18.04 -8.63 9.13
N VAL A 73 17.91 -8.99 7.85
CA VAL A 73 17.29 -8.18 6.81
C VAL A 73 16.13 -8.92 6.15
N LEU A 74 15.01 -8.21 5.94
CA LEU A 74 13.87 -8.75 5.20
C LEU A 74 13.86 -8.19 3.77
N LEU A 75 13.83 -9.08 2.77
CA LEU A 75 13.85 -8.72 1.37
C LEU A 75 12.45 -8.84 0.74
N PRO A 76 11.95 -7.80 0.06
CA PRO A 76 10.71 -7.94 -0.69
C PRO A 76 10.82 -9.02 -1.79
N PRO A 77 9.81 -9.88 -2.00
CA PRO A 77 9.85 -10.97 -2.97
C PRO A 77 10.23 -10.54 -4.38
N GLN A 78 9.72 -9.37 -4.83
CA GLN A 78 10.05 -8.83 -6.15
C GLN A 78 11.54 -8.51 -6.36
N HIS A 79 12.31 -8.38 -5.29
CA HIS A 79 13.74 -8.10 -5.33
C HIS A 79 14.60 -9.36 -5.16
N VAL A 80 14.01 -10.46 -4.71
CA VAL A 80 14.64 -11.80 -4.69
C VAL A 80 14.44 -12.50 -6.02
N LYS A 81 13.23 -12.40 -6.60
CA LYS A 81 12.85 -13.08 -7.85
C LYS A 81 13.86 -12.98 -9.02
N PRO A 82 14.54 -11.85 -9.28
CA PRO A 82 15.53 -11.75 -10.36
C PRO A 82 16.76 -12.64 -10.18
N TYR A 83 17.02 -13.13 -8.97
CA TYR A 83 18.16 -13.99 -8.62
C TYR A 83 17.78 -15.47 -8.55
N VAL A 84 16.49 -15.80 -8.71
CA VAL A 84 16.00 -17.16 -8.83
C VAL A 84 16.23 -17.62 -10.27
N GLY A 85 16.97 -18.70 -10.47
CA GLY A 85 17.23 -19.27 -11.81
C GLY A 85 15.98 -19.82 -12.48
N LEU A 86 16.13 -20.31 -13.71
CA LEU A 86 15.03 -20.82 -14.55
C LEU A 86 14.26 -22.01 -13.95
N ASN A 87 14.92 -22.82 -13.09
CA ASN A 87 14.30 -23.99 -12.45
C ASN A 87 13.99 -23.65 -10.99
N LYS A 88 12.70 -23.48 -10.68
CA LYS A 88 12.25 -23.22 -9.31
C LYS A 88 12.53 -24.45 -8.41
N ASN A 89 13.37 -24.23 -7.39
CA ASN A 89 13.67 -25.22 -6.36
C ASN A 89 13.97 -24.47 -5.06
N ASP A 90 13.43 -24.90 -3.95
CA ASP A 90 13.57 -24.26 -2.62
C ASP A 90 15.06 -24.02 -2.21
N LYS A 91 15.99 -24.85 -2.71
CA LYS A 91 17.44 -24.64 -2.49
C LYS A 91 17.97 -23.41 -3.22
N ILE A 92 17.41 -23.12 -4.40
CA ILE A 92 17.75 -21.96 -5.23
C ILE A 92 17.18 -20.68 -4.59
N ASP A 93 16.01 -20.75 -3.95
CA ASP A 93 15.39 -19.61 -3.31
C ASP A 93 16.23 -19.09 -2.13
N ALA A 94 16.80 -19.97 -1.30
CA ALA A 94 17.72 -19.57 -0.23
C ALA A 94 19.02 -18.94 -0.76
N ALA A 95 19.57 -19.47 -1.87
CA ALA A 95 20.74 -18.89 -2.53
C ALA A 95 20.42 -17.53 -3.14
N ALA A 96 19.26 -17.38 -3.80
CA ALA A 96 18.78 -16.11 -4.36
C ALA A 96 18.59 -15.03 -3.28
N ILE A 97 18.10 -15.39 -2.10
CA ILE A 97 18.01 -14.49 -0.96
C ILE A 97 19.40 -14.03 -0.50
N CYS A 98 20.35 -14.99 -0.40
CA CYS A 98 21.72 -14.69 -0.01
C CYS A 98 22.43 -13.78 -1.03
N GLU A 99 22.20 -13.98 -2.31
CA GLU A 99 22.72 -13.15 -3.41
C GLU A 99 22.06 -11.76 -3.39
N ALA A 100 20.71 -11.67 -3.32
CA ALA A 100 19.98 -10.41 -3.32
C ALA A 100 20.39 -9.50 -2.15
N MET A 101 20.62 -10.05 -0.94
CA MET A 101 21.00 -9.25 0.24
C MET A 101 22.39 -8.64 0.13
N SER A 102 23.27 -9.16 -0.74
CA SER A 102 24.61 -8.60 -0.98
C SER A 102 24.59 -7.30 -1.77
N ARG A 103 23.52 -7.07 -2.55
CA ARG A 103 23.46 -5.98 -3.52
C ARG A 103 23.26 -4.62 -2.86
N PRO A 104 24.21 -3.66 -2.99
CA PRO A 104 24.12 -2.34 -2.34
C PRO A 104 22.85 -1.56 -2.72
N ARG A 105 22.37 -1.70 -3.95
CA ARG A 105 21.14 -1.02 -4.45
C ARG A 105 19.86 -1.50 -3.78
N LEU A 106 19.85 -2.68 -3.16
CA LEU A 106 18.69 -3.24 -2.47
C LEU A 106 18.62 -2.87 -1.00
N ARG A 107 19.70 -2.38 -0.38
CA ARG A 107 19.74 -2.02 1.05
C ARG A 107 18.64 -1.03 1.44
N GLU A 108 18.33 -0.06 0.58
CA GLU A 108 17.28 0.93 0.82
C GLU A 108 15.85 0.37 0.64
N ARG A 109 15.73 -0.87 0.18
CA ARG A 109 14.44 -1.53 -0.10
C ARG A 109 14.12 -2.64 0.87
N PHE A 110 15.00 -2.89 1.85
CA PHE A 110 14.73 -3.88 2.88
C PHE A 110 13.50 -3.47 3.69
N VAL A 111 12.69 -4.48 4.02
CA VAL A 111 11.49 -4.28 4.83
C VAL A 111 11.90 -4.17 6.29
N ALA A 112 11.46 -3.12 6.96
CA ALA A 112 11.71 -2.96 8.40
C ALA A 112 11.00 -4.08 9.18
N ILE A 113 11.72 -4.65 10.16
CA ILE A 113 11.20 -5.71 11.01
C ILE A 113 10.20 -5.10 12.00
N LYS A 114 8.96 -5.58 11.97
CA LYS A 114 7.90 -5.12 12.86
C LYS A 114 8.03 -5.73 14.25
N SER A 115 7.77 -4.94 15.29
CA SER A 115 7.56 -5.46 16.64
C SER A 115 6.31 -6.36 16.71
N ALA A 116 6.10 -7.03 17.84
CA ALA A 116 4.88 -7.80 18.07
C ALA A 116 3.63 -6.90 18.07
N GLU A 117 3.72 -5.71 18.68
CA GLU A 117 2.66 -4.71 18.76
C GLU A 117 2.35 -4.13 17.37
N GLN A 118 3.37 -3.83 16.56
CA GLN A 118 3.18 -3.39 15.18
C GLN A 118 2.53 -4.48 14.31
N SER A 119 2.88 -5.75 14.55
CA SER A 119 2.25 -6.89 13.88
C SER A 119 0.78 -7.05 14.29
N ALA A 120 0.45 -6.83 15.59
CA ALA A 120 -0.93 -6.82 16.08
C ALA A 120 -1.75 -5.66 15.49
N ALA A 121 -1.16 -4.46 15.40
CA ALA A 121 -1.80 -3.32 14.74
C ALA A 121 -2.03 -3.56 13.24
N GLN A 122 -1.08 -4.22 12.55
CA GLN A 122 -1.27 -4.66 11.17
C GLN A 122 -2.41 -5.67 11.04
N MET A 123 -2.53 -6.61 11.99
CA MET A 123 -3.63 -7.58 12.02
C MET A 123 -4.98 -6.88 12.25
N LEU A 124 -5.05 -5.86 13.14
CA LEU A 124 -6.25 -5.06 13.36
C LEU A 124 -6.72 -4.39 12.06
N LEU A 125 -5.81 -3.74 11.32
CA LEU A 125 -6.09 -3.11 10.03
C LEU A 125 -6.57 -4.15 8.99
N GLY A 126 -5.85 -5.26 8.84
CA GLY A 126 -6.20 -6.32 7.89
C GLY A 126 -7.54 -6.98 8.19
N THR A 127 -7.83 -7.25 9.48
CA THR A 127 -9.12 -7.82 9.89
C THR A 127 -10.27 -6.85 9.58
N ARG A 128 -10.09 -5.57 9.88
CA ARG A 128 -11.08 -4.54 9.55
C ARG A 128 -11.36 -4.47 8.05
N ASP A 129 -10.32 -4.40 7.25
CA ASP A 129 -10.44 -4.32 5.79
C ASP A 129 -11.10 -5.58 5.21
N GLY A 130 -10.76 -6.77 5.73
CA GLY A 130 -11.40 -8.03 5.35
C GLY A 130 -12.91 -8.04 5.64
N LEU A 131 -13.34 -7.55 6.82
CA LEU A 131 -14.76 -7.45 7.15
C LEU A 131 -15.50 -6.42 6.28
N LEU A 132 -14.86 -5.30 5.90
CA LEU A 132 -15.43 -4.32 4.98
C LEU A 132 -15.63 -4.91 3.58
N HIS A 133 -14.64 -5.65 3.06
CA HIS A 133 -14.74 -6.34 1.77
C HIS A 133 -15.87 -7.37 1.79
N ARG A 134 -15.92 -8.21 2.83
CA ARG A 134 -16.98 -9.21 3.01
C ARG A 134 -18.36 -8.58 3.05
N ARG A 135 -18.54 -7.47 3.78
CA ARG A 135 -19.82 -6.75 3.83
C ARG A 135 -20.22 -6.20 2.46
N THR A 136 -19.25 -5.67 1.72
CA THR A 136 -19.51 -5.15 0.36
C THR A 136 -19.86 -6.28 -0.61
N GLN A 137 -19.14 -7.39 -0.56
CA GLN A 137 -19.40 -8.58 -1.37
C GLN A 137 -20.78 -9.13 -1.08
N LEU A 138 -21.12 -9.30 0.19
CA LEU A 138 -22.43 -9.80 0.61
C LEU A 138 -23.58 -8.90 0.15
N GLY A 139 -23.43 -7.58 0.28
CA GLY A 139 -24.40 -6.63 -0.24
C GLY A 139 -24.54 -6.68 -1.79
N ASN A 140 -23.47 -7.01 -2.52
CA ASN A 140 -23.55 -7.24 -3.96
C ASN A 140 -24.26 -8.56 -4.29
N THR A 141 -23.97 -9.62 -3.52
CA THR A 141 -24.63 -10.92 -3.65
C THR A 141 -26.13 -10.80 -3.44
N ILE A 142 -26.56 -10.16 -2.34
CA ILE A 142 -28.00 -9.90 -2.07
C ILE A 142 -28.66 -9.14 -3.24
N ARG A 143 -28.02 -8.09 -3.76
CA ARG A 143 -28.56 -7.35 -4.91
C ARG A 143 -28.64 -8.20 -6.19
N GLY A 144 -27.61 -9.03 -6.43
CA GLY A 144 -27.58 -9.92 -7.59
C GLY A 144 -28.74 -10.93 -7.54
N HIS A 145 -28.91 -11.62 -6.42
CA HIS A 145 -30.01 -12.56 -6.25
C HIS A 145 -31.39 -11.89 -6.27
N ALA A 146 -31.55 -10.70 -5.69
CA ALA A 146 -32.82 -9.95 -5.73
C ALA A 146 -33.26 -9.57 -7.15
N ALA A 147 -32.26 -9.30 -8.01
CA ALA A 147 -32.57 -8.97 -9.43
C ALA A 147 -33.21 -10.13 -10.20
N GLU A 148 -32.91 -11.40 -9.84
CA GLU A 148 -33.55 -12.59 -10.41
C GLU A 148 -35.08 -12.65 -10.14
N PHE A 149 -35.53 -11.96 -9.07
CA PHE A 149 -36.93 -11.81 -8.70
C PHE A 149 -37.50 -10.42 -9.10
N GLY A 150 -36.81 -9.67 -9.99
CA GLY A 150 -37.24 -8.34 -10.43
C GLY A 150 -37.07 -7.24 -9.38
N LEU A 151 -36.46 -7.53 -8.24
CA LEU A 151 -36.26 -6.57 -7.13
C LEU A 151 -34.90 -5.87 -7.24
N VAL A 152 -34.91 -4.66 -7.80
CA VAL A 152 -33.73 -3.81 -7.98
C VAL A 152 -33.64 -2.71 -6.92
N THR A 153 -32.41 -2.30 -6.59
CA THR A 153 -32.13 -1.21 -5.65
C THR A 153 -30.86 -0.44 -6.08
N PRO A 154 -30.76 0.86 -5.75
CA PRO A 154 -29.55 1.64 -6.04
C PRO A 154 -28.29 1.04 -5.42
N LYS A 155 -27.12 1.43 -5.97
CA LYS A 155 -25.81 1.06 -5.42
C LYS A 155 -25.62 1.66 -4.01
N GLY A 156 -24.96 0.90 -3.15
CA GLY A 156 -24.61 1.33 -1.79
C GLY A 156 -25.17 0.40 -0.72
N LEU A 157 -24.46 0.29 0.39
CA LEU A 157 -24.80 -0.62 1.49
C LEU A 157 -26.05 -0.16 2.28
N ALA A 158 -26.35 1.13 2.24
CA ALA A 158 -27.54 1.70 2.90
C ALA A 158 -28.86 1.16 2.35
N HIS A 159 -28.87 0.70 1.09
CA HIS A 159 -30.06 0.20 0.42
C HIS A 159 -30.30 -1.30 0.61
N ILE A 160 -29.39 -2.02 1.28
CA ILE A 160 -29.51 -3.47 1.46
C ILE A 160 -30.63 -3.82 2.45
N LYS A 161 -30.68 -3.14 3.61
CA LYS A 161 -31.72 -3.40 4.61
C LYS A 161 -33.13 -3.12 4.05
N PRO A 162 -33.42 -1.96 3.42
CA PRO A 162 -34.72 -1.73 2.76
C PRO A 162 -35.04 -2.75 1.66
N LEU A 163 -34.03 -3.25 0.94
CA LEU A 163 -34.23 -4.29 -0.06
C LEU A 163 -34.68 -5.60 0.57
N LEU A 164 -34.02 -6.03 1.66
CA LEU A 164 -34.38 -7.25 2.41
C LEU A 164 -35.79 -7.16 3.01
N GLU A 165 -36.17 -6.01 3.54
CA GLU A 165 -37.51 -5.74 4.05
C GLU A 165 -38.58 -5.88 2.93
N ARG A 166 -38.31 -5.37 1.72
CA ARG A 166 -39.19 -5.56 0.55
C ARG A 166 -39.31 -7.03 0.16
N ILE A 167 -38.20 -7.77 0.10
CA ILE A 167 -38.15 -9.19 -0.27
C ILE A 167 -39.02 -10.01 0.70
N ALA A 168 -38.95 -9.72 1.99
CA ALA A 168 -39.67 -10.48 3.02
C ALA A 168 -41.19 -10.45 2.83
N VAL A 169 -41.75 -9.33 2.38
CA VAL A 169 -43.21 -9.15 2.21
C VAL A 169 -43.69 -9.44 0.79
N ASP A 170 -42.80 -9.53 -0.19
CA ASP A 170 -43.17 -9.73 -1.61
C ASP A 170 -43.72 -11.14 -1.84
N GLN A 171 -44.95 -11.24 -2.33
CA GLN A 171 -45.64 -12.52 -2.54
C GLN A 171 -45.13 -13.30 -3.75
N THR A 172 -44.40 -12.64 -4.64
CA THR A 172 -43.84 -13.27 -5.85
C THR A 172 -42.55 -14.00 -5.59
N VAL A 173 -41.89 -13.70 -4.47
CA VAL A 173 -40.62 -14.35 -4.06
C VAL A 173 -40.92 -15.69 -3.36
N PRO A 174 -40.38 -16.83 -3.89
CA PRO A 174 -40.58 -18.15 -3.29
C PRO A 174 -40.10 -18.23 -1.83
N ALA A 175 -40.74 -19.08 -1.02
CA ALA A 175 -40.41 -19.26 0.41
C ALA A 175 -38.96 -19.60 0.63
N LEU A 176 -38.39 -20.54 -0.14
CA LEU A 176 -36.96 -20.90 -0.06
C LEU A 176 -36.05 -19.69 -0.31
N ALA A 177 -36.38 -18.83 -1.28
CA ALA A 177 -35.58 -17.64 -1.53
C ALA A 177 -35.65 -16.66 -0.36
N LYS A 178 -36.82 -16.46 0.25
CA LYS A 178 -36.98 -15.62 1.45
C LYS A 178 -36.12 -16.11 2.61
N GLU A 179 -36.08 -17.41 2.87
CA GLU A 179 -35.22 -18.01 3.90
C GLU A 179 -33.73 -17.77 3.64
N LEU A 180 -33.29 -17.91 2.37
CA LEU A 180 -31.91 -17.63 2.00
C LEU A 180 -31.56 -16.13 2.12
N PHE A 181 -32.47 -15.24 1.74
CA PHE A 181 -32.28 -13.80 1.94
C PHE A 181 -32.26 -13.42 3.43
N ALA A 182 -33.05 -14.07 4.27
CA ALA A 182 -32.98 -13.86 5.73
C ALA A 182 -31.60 -14.24 6.27
N THR A 183 -31.08 -15.41 5.89
CA THR A 183 -29.73 -15.87 6.28
C THR A 183 -28.63 -14.89 5.83
N LEU A 184 -28.66 -14.43 4.58
CA LEU A 184 -27.72 -13.44 4.07
C LEU A 184 -27.87 -12.07 4.77
N GLY A 185 -29.10 -11.71 5.12
CA GLY A 185 -29.44 -10.48 5.83
C GLY A 185 -28.92 -10.45 7.27
N GLU A 186 -29.01 -11.56 7.98
CA GLU A 186 -28.44 -11.75 9.33
C GLU A 186 -26.94 -11.58 9.30
N GLU A 187 -26.21 -12.27 8.40
CA GLU A 187 -24.77 -12.12 8.24
C GLU A 187 -24.39 -10.68 7.91
N PHE A 188 -25.10 -10.04 6.98
CA PHE A 188 -24.85 -8.65 6.60
C PHE A 188 -25.00 -7.69 7.78
N THR A 189 -26.01 -7.91 8.62
CA THR A 189 -26.31 -7.07 9.78
C THR A 189 -25.27 -7.23 10.86
N GLU A 190 -24.79 -8.45 11.14
CA GLU A 190 -23.76 -8.73 12.13
C GLU A 190 -22.39 -8.11 11.80
N LEU A 191 -22.05 -7.95 10.52
CA LEU A 191 -20.79 -7.37 10.12
C LEU A 191 -20.66 -5.90 10.57
N GLY A 192 -21.76 -5.15 10.63
CA GLY A 192 -21.76 -3.75 11.06
C GLY A 192 -21.17 -3.52 12.45
N PRO A 193 -21.75 -4.13 13.52
CA PRO A 193 -21.21 -4.04 14.89
C PRO A 193 -19.78 -4.57 15.03
N ARG A 194 -19.42 -5.62 14.27
CA ARG A 194 -18.05 -6.16 14.28
C ARG A 194 -17.04 -5.14 13.75
N ILE A 195 -17.34 -4.49 12.63
CA ILE A 195 -16.52 -3.40 12.05
C ILE A 195 -16.42 -2.23 13.03
N ALA A 196 -17.55 -1.80 13.62
CA ALA A 196 -17.58 -0.69 14.57
C ALA A 196 -16.69 -0.95 15.81
N ARG A 197 -16.64 -2.19 16.31
CA ARG A 197 -15.71 -2.58 17.40
C ARG A 197 -14.25 -2.44 16.99
N LEU A 198 -13.90 -2.83 15.76
CA LEU A 198 -12.52 -2.67 15.26
C LEU A 198 -12.19 -1.19 15.04
N ASP A 199 -13.13 -0.38 14.55
CA ASP A 199 -12.97 1.07 14.43
C ASP A 199 -12.71 1.74 15.78
N LYS A 200 -13.40 1.29 16.85
CA LYS A 200 -13.14 1.76 18.24
C LYS A 200 -11.72 1.41 18.70
N LYS A 201 -11.27 0.16 18.45
CA LYS A 201 -9.89 -0.27 18.77
C LYS A 201 -8.86 0.53 17.99
N LEU A 202 -9.11 0.79 16.70
CA LEU A 202 -8.22 1.56 15.85
C LEU A 202 -8.12 3.03 16.30
N LYS A 203 -9.23 3.64 16.71
CA LYS A 203 -9.23 4.99 17.31
C LYS A 203 -8.46 5.01 18.64
N ALA A 204 -8.55 3.96 19.46
CA ALA A 204 -7.77 3.85 20.69
C ALA A 204 -6.27 3.76 20.39
N PHE A 205 -5.87 2.91 19.44
CA PHE A 205 -4.49 2.82 18.98
C PHE A 205 -3.97 4.17 18.45
N GLN A 206 -4.76 4.85 17.60
CA GLN A 206 -4.39 6.18 17.08
C GLN A 206 -4.17 7.21 18.20
N ARG A 207 -4.97 7.16 19.28
CA ARG A 207 -4.83 8.09 20.42
C ARG A 207 -3.63 7.77 21.31
N SER A 208 -3.25 6.52 21.45
CA SER A 208 -2.09 6.08 22.26
C SER A 208 -0.75 6.34 21.56
N ASP A 209 -0.71 6.29 20.23
CA ASP A 209 0.50 6.49 19.45
C ASP A 209 0.73 7.98 19.12
N GLU A 210 1.87 8.53 19.54
CA GLU A 210 2.19 9.95 19.34
C GLU A 210 2.29 10.35 17.88
N LEU A 211 2.90 9.49 17.06
CA LEU A 211 3.05 9.75 15.63
C LEU A 211 1.69 9.74 14.92
N CYS A 212 0.81 8.82 15.30
CA CYS A 212 -0.57 8.81 14.80
C CYS A 212 -1.32 10.09 15.19
N ARG A 213 -1.13 10.60 16.42
CA ARG A 213 -1.74 11.88 16.87
C ARG A 213 -1.28 13.05 16.02
N ARG A 214 0.00 13.12 15.69
CA ARG A 214 0.55 14.19 14.81
C ARG A 214 0.05 14.07 13.38
N LEU A 215 -0.05 12.86 12.85
CA LEU A 215 -0.51 12.65 11.48
C LEU A 215 -1.96 13.03 11.24
N VAL A 216 -2.86 12.86 12.21
CA VAL A 216 -4.27 13.24 12.06
C VAL A 216 -4.50 14.77 12.05
N GLU A 217 -3.50 15.56 12.38
CA GLU A 217 -3.55 17.02 12.21
C GLU A 217 -3.58 17.44 10.73
N VAL A 218 -3.13 16.54 9.83
CA VAL A 218 -3.21 16.78 8.37
C VAL A 218 -4.64 16.58 7.89
N PRO A 219 -5.29 17.56 7.25
CA PRO A 219 -6.74 17.56 6.98
C PRO A 219 -7.28 16.37 6.20
N THR A 220 -6.42 15.64 5.47
CA THR A 220 -6.79 14.47 4.66
C THR A 220 -6.50 13.14 5.36
N ILE A 221 -5.92 13.18 6.57
CA ILE A 221 -5.51 11.97 7.31
C ILE A 221 -6.47 11.75 8.48
N GLY A 222 -7.29 10.71 8.35
CA GLY A 222 -8.09 10.21 9.47
C GLY A 222 -7.37 9.09 10.26
N PRO A 223 -7.98 8.58 11.34
CA PRO A 223 -7.39 7.55 12.21
C PRO A 223 -6.90 6.31 11.46
N VAL A 224 -7.66 5.83 10.47
CA VAL A 224 -7.28 4.67 9.65
C VAL A 224 -6.01 4.93 8.86
N ILE A 225 -5.91 6.10 8.21
CA ILE A 225 -4.74 6.45 7.40
C ILE A 225 -3.52 6.63 8.28
N ALA A 226 -3.65 7.36 9.40
CA ALA A 226 -2.55 7.57 10.35
C ALA A 226 -2.00 6.23 10.86
N SER A 227 -2.87 5.36 11.38
CA SER A 227 -2.48 4.04 11.87
C SER A 227 -1.85 3.18 10.76
N SER A 228 -2.42 3.21 9.54
CA SER A 228 -1.87 2.48 8.40
C SER A 228 -0.48 2.98 8.01
N MET A 229 -0.25 4.30 8.05
CA MET A 229 1.06 4.88 7.75
C MET A 229 2.11 4.46 8.78
N VAL A 230 1.81 4.58 10.06
CA VAL A 230 2.72 4.22 11.16
C VAL A 230 3.09 2.74 11.11
N VAL A 231 2.11 1.87 10.88
CA VAL A 231 2.31 0.41 10.85
C VAL A 231 3.04 -0.05 9.59
N LYS A 232 2.73 0.54 8.43
CA LYS A 232 3.26 0.08 7.13
C LYS A 232 4.55 0.80 6.74
N ILE A 233 4.76 2.02 7.22
CA ILE A 233 6.00 2.79 7.04
C ILE A 233 6.75 2.81 8.38
N SER A 234 7.14 1.64 8.86
CA SER A 234 7.80 1.47 10.17
C SER A 234 9.20 2.10 10.24
N ASN A 235 9.86 2.32 9.11
CA ASN A 235 11.11 3.09 9.02
C ASN A 235 11.03 4.18 7.94
N PRO A 236 10.49 5.37 8.25
CA PRO A 236 10.39 6.44 7.27
C PRO A 236 11.76 7.01 6.85
N ALA A 237 12.80 6.87 7.67
CA ALA A 237 14.16 7.30 7.36
C ALA A 237 14.83 6.47 6.25
N ALA A 238 14.32 5.26 5.96
CA ALA A 238 14.79 4.46 4.82
C ALA A 238 14.53 5.13 3.45
N PHE A 239 13.63 6.09 3.39
CA PHE A 239 13.41 6.85 2.16
C PHE A 239 14.27 8.11 2.11
N ARG A 240 15.12 8.24 1.11
CA ARG A 240 15.99 9.43 0.91
C ARG A 240 15.21 10.75 0.77
N SER A 241 13.93 10.70 0.43
CA SER A 241 13.09 11.90 0.28
C SER A 241 11.59 11.57 0.32
N ALA A 242 10.78 12.59 0.60
CA ALA A 242 9.33 12.51 0.52
C ALA A 242 8.82 12.05 -0.87
N ARG A 243 9.51 12.42 -1.95
CA ARG A 243 9.18 11.98 -3.32
C ARG A 243 9.40 10.47 -3.48
N ARG A 244 10.45 9.90 -2.88
CA ARG A 244 10.71 8.45 -2.88
C ARG A 244 9.65 7.69 -2.10
N CYS A 245 9.19 8.20 -0.96
CA CYS A 245 8.08 7.62 -0.21
C CYS A 245 6.78 7.62 -1.03
N ALA A 246 6.42 8.72 -1.68
CA ALA A 246 5.24 8.80 -2.55
C ALA A 246 5.35 7.87 -3.79
N ALA A 247 6.55 7.72 -4.35
CA ALA A 247 6.81 6.77 -5.44
C ALA A 247 6.69 5.31 -4.97
N TRP A 248 7.19 5.00 -3.78
CA TRP A 248 7.03 3.68 -3.17
C TRP A 248 5.55 3.33 -2.94
N LEU A 249 4.71 4.32 -2.57
CA LEU A 249 3.26 4.16 -2.48
C LEU A 249 2.55 4.03 -3.84
N GLY A 250 3.28 4.23 -4.94
CA GLY A 250 2.74 4.17 -6.29
C GLY A 250 1.82 5.33 -6.66
N LEU A 251 2.00 6.48 -6.01
CA LEU A 251 1.23 7.72 -6.25
C LEU A 251 1.90 8.64 -7.30
N THR A 252 3.04 8.24 -7.87
CA THR A 252 3.71 8.97 -8.95
C THR A 252 3.25 8.47 -10.32
N PRO A 253 3.19 9.34 -11.34
CA PRO A 253 2.89 8.92 -12.70
C PRO A 253 3.89 7.89 -13.23
N LYS A 254 3.43 7.01 -14.12
CA LYS A 254 4.31 6.21 -14.98
C LYS A 254 4.97 7.16 -15.98
N ASP A 255 6.27 6.97 -16.16
CA ASP A 255 7.03 7.68 -17.15
C ASP A 255 7.18 6.80 -18.40
N HIS A 256 6.69 7.32 -19.52
CA HIS A 256 6.81 6.72 -20.86
C HIS A 256 7.58 7.64 -21.79
N SER A 257 8.43 8.50 -21.23
CA SER A 257 9.20 9.48 -21.97
C SER A 257 10.29 8.80 -22.81
N THR A 258 10.33 9.14 -24.09
CA THR A 258 11.36 8.68 -25.04
C THR A 258 11.84 9.86 -25.87
N ALA A 259 13.14 9.88 -26.20
CA ALA A 259 13.76 10.89 -27.09
C ALA A 259 13.37 12.34 -26.77
N GLY A 260 13.38 12.72 -25.47
CA GLY A 260 13.06 14.10 -25.03
C GLY A 260 11.57 14.44 -25.01
N LYS A 261 10.67 13.57 -25.49
CA LYS A 261 9.22 13.78 -25.39
C LYS A 261 8.69 13.23 -24.08
N MET A 262 8.26 14.11 -23.18
CA MET A 262 7.67 13.71 -21.88
C MET A 262 6.25 13.15 -22.08
N ARG A 263 6.05 11.88 -21.70
CA ARG A 263 4.73 11.24 -21.68
C ARG A 263 4.48 10.64 -20.30
N HIS A 264 3.56 11.24 -19.56
CA HIS A 264 3.13 10.73 -18.28
C HIS A 264 1.82 9.97 -18.41
N GLY A 265 1.80 8.72 -17.94
CA GLY A 265 0.61 7.90 -17.83
C GLY A 265 -0.11 8.08 -16.48
N GLY A 266 -1.00 7.15 -16.17
CA GLY A 266 -1.60 7.04 -14.83
C GLY A 266 -0.54 6.75 -13.75
N ILE A 267 -0.96 6.74 -12.48
CA ILE A 267 -0.04 6.41 -11.37
C ILE A 267 0.51 4.98 -11.50
N THR A 268 1.71 4.75 -10.99
CA THR A 268 2.42 3.45 -11.10
C THR A 268 1.69 2.32 -10.43
N ARG A 269 0.93 2.60 -9.35
CA ARG A 269 0.25 1.62 -8.48
C ARG A 269 1.22 0.62 -7.84
N ALA A 270 2.50 0.91 -7.78
CA ALA A 270 3.47 0.12 -7.04
C ALA A 270 3.20 0.19 -5.53
N GLY A 271 3.78 -0.74 -4.78
CA GLY A 271 3.72 -0.74 -3.32
C GLY A 271 2.36 -1.09 -2.72
N ASP A 272 2.12 -0.63 -1.50
CA ASP A 272 0.95 -1.03 -0.71
C ASP A 272 -0.36 -0.46 -1.26
N GLU A 273 -1.21 -1.33 -1.80
CA GLU A 273 -2.48 -0.97 -2.39
C GLU A 273 -3.47 -0.40 -1.37
N GLY A 274 -3.56 -1.02 -0.19
CA GLY A 274 -4.50 -0.60 0.85
C GLY A 274 -4.19 0.80 1.37
N LEU A 275 -2.91 1.11 1.63
CA LEU A 275 -2.50 2.44 2.08
C LEU A 275 -2.69 3.49 0.98
N ARG A 276 -2.38 3.16 -0.28
CA ARG A 276 -2.65 4.04 -1.42
C ARG A 276 -4.15 4.33 -1.57
N ALA A 277 -5.00 3.29 -1.51
CA ALA A 277 -6.45 3.44 -1.58
C ALA A 277 -6.99 4.30 -0.43
N ALA A 278 -6.50 4.10 0.79
CA ALA A 278 -6.88 4.89 1.96
C ALA A 278 -6.51 6.38 1.78
N LEU A 279 -5.29 6.69 1.31
CA LEU A 279 -4.86 8.06 1.03
C LEU A 279 -5.72 8.74 -0.04
N VAL A 280 -6.04 8.04 -1.13
CA VAL A 280 -6.91 8.57 -2.20
C VAL A 280 -8.33 8.76 -1.68
N SER A 281 -8.86 7.85 -0.87
CA SER A 281 -10.18 7.97 -0.25
C SER A 281 -10.25 9.16 0.72
N GLY A 282 -9.22 9.36 1.55
CA GLY A 282 -9.12 10.53 2.44
C GLY A 282 -9.07 11.84 1.68
N ALA A 283 -8.29 11.90 0.59
CA ALA A 283 -8.24 13.06 -0.29
C ALA A 283 -9.60 13.32 -0.98
N THR A 284 -10.27 12.27 -1.44
CA THR A 284 -11.62 12.38 -2.04
C THR A 284 -12.63 12.90 -1.02
N ALA A 285 -12.63 12.35 0.21
CA ALA A 285 -13.54 12.79 1.27
C ALA A 285 -13.32 14.28 1.61
N TYR A 286 -12.05 14.73 1.67
CA TYR A 286 -11.72 16.13 1.90
C TYR A 286 -12.23 17.03 0.77
N ILE A 287 -12.05 16.64 -0.51
CA ILE A 287 -12.59 17.39 -1.66
C ILE A 287 -14.12 17.48 -1.59
N GLN A 288 -14.79 16.41 -1.19
CA GLN A 288 -16.26 16.45 -1.01
C GLN A 288 -16.70 17.41 0.12
N GLN A 289 -15.93 17.51 1.19
CA GLN A 289 -16.20 18.49 2.25
C GLN A 289 -16.00 19.94 1.76
N VAL A 290 -14.98 20.18 0.94
CA VAL A 290 -14.74 21.47 0.27
C VAL A 290 -15.93 21.85 -0.61
N LYS A 291 -16.41 20.92 -1.45
CA LYS A 291 -17.58 21.16 -2.34
C LYS A 291 -18.87 21.45 -1.58
N ARG A 292 -19.04 20.84 -0.41
CA ARG A 292 -20.20 21.09 0.46
C ARG A 292 -20.04 22.36 1.32
N GLY A 293 -18.98 23.15 1.12
CA GLY A 293 -18.70 24.37 1.89
C GLY A 293 -18.32 24.15 3.36
N ARG A 294 -18.06 22.88 3.77
CA ARG A 294 -17.72 22.55 5.16
C ARG A 294 -16.29 22.85 5.55
N THR A 295 -15.40 23.00 4.57
CA THR A 295 -14.01 23.35 4.79
C THR A 295 -13.47 24.18 3.64
N ARG A 296 -12.49 25.07 3.93
CA ARG A 296 -11.83 25.87 2.89
C ARG A 296 -10.68 25.07 2.28
N PRO A 297 -10.58 25.00 0.93
CA PRO A 297 -9.44 24.40 0.26
C PRO A 297 -8.19 25.26 0.46
N SER A 298 -7.01 24.67 0.45
CA SER A 298 -5.78 25.45 0.29
C SER A 298 -5.74 26.14 -1.08
N PRO A 299 -4.97 27.23 -1.26
CA PRO A 299 -4.85 27.93 -2.54
C PRO A 299 -4.47 27.00 -3.69
N TRP A 300 -3.52 26.09 -3.46
CA TRP A 300 -3.10 25.09 -4.44
C TRP A 300 -4.25 24.16 -4.84
N LEU A 301 -5.02 23.64 -3.87
CA LEU A 301 -6.14 22.73 -4.15
C LEU A 301 -7.26 23.46 -4.90
N ALA A 302 -7.57 24.69 -4.52
CA ALA A 302 -8.55 25.53 -5.21
C ALA A 302 -8.21 25.72 -6.68
N GLN A 303 -6.95 26.06 -7.00
CA GLN A 303 -6.48 26.20 -8.37
C GLN A 303 -6.48 24.86 -9.12
N LEU A 304 -6.14 23.75 -8.44
CA LEU A 304 -6.12 22.42 -9.04
C LEU A 304 -7.53 21.98 -9.46
N LEU A 305 -8.54 22.21 -8.60
CA LEU A 305 -9.93 21.85 -8.86
C LEU A 305 -10.56 22.65 -10.00
N LYS A 306 -10.07 23.88 -10.30
CA LYS A 306 -10.53 24.67 -11.45
C LYS A 306 -10.09 24.07 -12.81
N ARG A 307 -8.97 23.34 -12.87
CA ARG A 307 -8.34 22.89 -14.14
C ARG A 307 -8.23 21.40 -14.29
N LYS A 308 -8.53 20.60 -13.27
CA LYS A 308 -8.42 19.13 -13.33
C LYS A 308 -9.67 18.46 -12.76
N PRO A 309 -10.08 17.33 -13.34
CA PRO A 309 -11.16 16.52 -12.80
C PRO A 309 -10.89 16.08 -11.36
N GLU A 310 -11.94 15.95 -10.55
CA GLU A 310 -11.85 15.62 -9.12
C GLU A 310 -11.01 14.38 -8.82
N LYS A 311 -11.15 13.31 -9.61
CA LYS A 311 -10.36 12.08 -9.42
C LYS A 311 -8.87 12.32 -9.57
N LEU A 312 -8.44 13.15 -10.52
CA LEU A 312 -7.05 13.53 -10.69
C LEU A 312 -6.57 14.44 -9.56
N ALA A 313 -7.41 15.39 -9.14
CA ALA A 313 -7.12 16.25 -8.00
C ALA A 313 -6.97 15.44 -6.70
N ALA A 314 -7.82 14.43 -6.47
CA ALA A 314 -7.74 13.54 -5.31
C ALA A 314 -6.42 12.74 -5.29
N VAL A 315 -6.00 12.21 -6.43
CA VAL A 315 -4.71 11.49 -6.53
C VAL A 315 -3.52 12.44 -6.28
N ALA A 316 -3.55 13.64 -6.84
CA ALA A 316 -2.50 14.65 -6.62
C ALA A 316 -2.46 15.09 -5.14
N LEU A 317 -3.62 15.27 -4.51
CA LEU A 317 -3.72 15.58 -3.08
C LEU A 317 -3.22 14.41 -2.23
N ALA A 318 -3.56 13.17 -2.56
CA ALA A 318 -3.04 11.98 -1.87
C ALA A 318 -1.50 11.88 -1.96
N ASN A 319 -0.91 12.19 -3.11
CA ASN A 319 0.55 12.26 -3.26
C ASN A 319 1.15 13.35 -2.35
N LYS A 320 0.54 14.54 -2.34
CA LYS A 320 0.97 15.65 -1.48
C LYS A 320 0.84 15.26 0.00
N THR A 321 -0.28 14.68 0.41
CA THR A 321 -0.51 14.16 1.76
C THR A 321 0.57 13.16 2.19
N ALA A 322 0.88 12.18 1.33
CA ALA A 322 1.93 11.20 1.60
C ALA A 322 3.30 11.86 1.84
N ARG A 323 3.63 12.89 1.08
CA ARG A 323 4.89 13.64 1.22
C ARG A 323 4.92 14.47 2.50
N ILE A 324 3.81 15.11 2.88
CA ILE A 324 3.68 15.84 4.14
C ILE A 324 3.82 14.86 5.30
N ALA A 325 3.09 13.76 5.29
CA ALA A 325 3.13 12.75 6.33
C ALA A 325 4.55 12.19 6.50
N TRP A 326 5.25 11.86 5.41
CA TRP A 326 6.65 11.43 5.50
C TRP A 326 7.54 12.46 6.20
N LYS A 327 7.37 13.76 5.87
CA LYS A 327 8.15 14.84 6.52
C LYS A 327 7.87 14.87 8.03
N LEU A 328 6.59 14.79 8.45
CA LEU A 328 6.21 14.76 9.86
C LEU A 328 6.75 13.51 10.58
N MET A 329 6.77 12.36 9.90
CA MET A 329 7.32 11.11 10.45
C MET A 329 8.83 11.18 10.66
N THR A 330 9.57 11.94 9.83
CA THR A 330 11.04 12.01 9.90
C THR A 330 11.56 13.17 10.71
N SER A 331 10.87 14.33 10.72
CA SER A 331 11.34 15.53 11.43
C SER A 331 10.88 15.63 12.87
N GLY A 332 9.86 14.87 13.28
CA GLY A 332 9.24 15.05 14.59
C GLY A 332 8.35 16.30 14.72
N GLU A 333 8.28 17.15 13.68
CA GLU A 333 7.47 18.37 13.67
C GLU A 333 5.97 18.05 13.73
N ARG A 334 5.15 19.03 14.13
CA ARG A 334 3.69 19.02 13.99
C ARG A 334 3.26 19.65 12.68
N TYR A 335 2.03 19.35 12.24
CA TYR A 335 1.48 19.96 11.05
C TYR A 335 1.10 21.41 11.31
N ASP A 336 1.69 22.32 10.56
CA ASP A 336 1.36 23.75 10.57
C ASP A 336 0.69 24.11 9.22
N ARG A 337 -0.60 24.41 9.30
CA ARG A 337 -1.42 24.75 8.14
C ARG A 337 -0.98 26.06 7.50
N ALA A 338 -0.70 27.09 8.29
CA ALA A 338 -0.29 28.40 7.77
C ALA A 338 1.04 28.30 7.01
N ARG A 339 2.02 27.57 7.58
CA ARG A 339 3.31 27.30 6.94
C ARG A 339 3.16 26.46 5.66
N ALA A 340 2.23 25.49 5.64
CA ALA A 340 1.95 24.69 4.47
C ALA A 340 1.34 25.52 3.32
N GLU A 341 0.39 26.40 3.64
CA GLU A 341 -0.26 27.30 2.68
C GLU A 341 0.69 28.40 2.17
N ALA A 342 1.56 28.96 3.01
CA ALA A 342 2.58 29.93 2.60
C ALA A 342 3.56 29.35 1.59
N ARG A 343 4.02 28.10 1.80
CA ARG A 343 4.91 27.40 0.84
C ARG A 343 4.21 27.10 -0.49
N GLU A 344 2.89 26.95 -0.50
CA GLU A 344 2.12 26.77 -1.72
C GLU A 344 2.06 28.04 -2.56
N GLY A 345 1.96 29.21 -1.93
CA GLY A 345 1.98 30.52 -2.59
C GLY A 345 3.32 30.81 -3.27
N LEU A 346 4.44 30.51 -2.62
CA LEU A 346 5.78 30.71 -3.17
C LEU A 346 6.05 29.78 -4.38
N GLY A 347 5.55 28.55 -4.38
CA GLY A 347 5.68 27.61 -5.51
C GLY A 347 4.84 28.00 -6.74
N ALA A 348 3.73 28.69 -6.56
CA ALA A 348 2.86 29.15 -7.63
C ALA A 348 3.51 30.30 -8.44
N THR A 349 4.28 31.16 -7.78
CA THR A 349 4.97 32.30 -8.42
C THR A 349 6.14 31.86 -9.28
N GLN A 350 6.84 30.77 -8.94
CA GLN A 350 7.95 30.24 -9.75
C GLN A 350 7.50 29.52 -11.04
N TYR A 351 6.24 29.04 -11.10
CA TYR A 351 5.72 28.36 -12.29
C TYR A 351 5.07 29.30 -13.32
N GLN A 352 4.86 30.58 -12.99
CA GLN A 352 4.37 31.62 -13.94
C GLN A 352 5.47 32.24 -14.81
N GLY A 353 6.73 31.91 -14.52
CA GLY A 353 7.90 32.49 -15.23
C GLY A 353 8.40 31.72 -16.47
N SER A 354 7.81 30.57 -16.78
CA SER A 354 8.14 29.82 -18.01
C SER A 354 6.96 29.86 -19.00
N THR A 355 6.84 30.96 -19.72
CA THR A 355 6.05 31.03 -20.93
C THR A 355 6.63 30.09 -21.99
N PRO A 356 5.78 29.31 -22.70
CA PRO A 356 6.27 28.53 -23.84
C PRO A 356 6.76 29.50 -24.92
N ASN A 357 7.99 29.32 -25.39
CA ASN A 357 8.56 30.04 -26.50
C ASN A 357 7.70 29.85 -27.77
N PRO A 358 7.12 30.91 -28.39
CA PRO A 358 6.21 30.79 -29.51
C PRO A 358 6.91 30.81 -30.85
N SER A 359 8.08 30.21 -31.00
CA SER A 359 8.80 30.15 -32.27
C SER A 359 9.07 28.73 -32.71
N LEU A 360 8.06 28.11 -33.34
CA LEU A 360 8.23 27.08 -34.36
C LEU A 360 6.99 27.15 -35.26
N HIS A 361 7.12 27.92 -36.32
CA HIS A 361 6.18 27.95 -37.44
C HIS A 361 6.03 26.55 -38.07
N PRO A 362 4.82 26.14 -38.49
CA PRO A 362 4.66 24.97 -39.33
C PRO A 362 5.03 25.35 -40.76
N HIS A 363 5.98 24.64 -41.33
CA HIS A 363 6.19 24.66 -42.78
C HIS A 363 4.94 24.06 -43.47
N SER A 364 4.43 24.84 -44.40
CA SER A 364 3.35 24.59 -45.31
C SER A 364 3.47 23.25 -46.05
N ALA A 365 2.33 22.57 -46.08
CA ALA A 365 2.05 21.52 -47.04
C ALA A 365 1.76 22.19 -48.39
N ASP A 366 2.45 21.76 -49.41
CA ASP A 366 1.99 21.73 -50.79
C ASP A 366 2.72 20.58 -51.48
N HIS A 367 1.98 19.58 -51.83
CA HIS A 367 2.06 18.86 -53.10
C HIS A 367 0.91 17.86 -53.14
N ALA A 368 -0.13 18.35 -53.81
CA ALA A 368 -1.14 17.46 -54.38
C ALA A 368 -0.59 16.84 -55.67
N SER A 369 -1.01 15.69 -55.97
CA SER A 369 -1.42 15.18 -57.30
C SER A 369 -0.78 13.85 -57.72
N ALA A 370 -1.72 12.97 -58.07
CA ALA A 370 -1.72 11.97 -59.13
C ALA A 370 -0.92 10.64 -58.86
N MET A 371 -1.55 9.54 -58.86
CA MET A 371 -2.00 8.63 -59.94
C MET A 371 -2.36 7.26 -59.38
N THR A 372 -3.54 6.86 -59.54
CA THR A 372 -4.20 5.75 -60.19
C THR A 372 -3.35 4.51 -60.56
N ALA A 373 -3.93 3.34 -60.21
CA ALA A 373 -3.86 2.02 -60.85
C ALA A 373 -2.61 1.16 -60.67
N ALA A 374 -2.73 0.07 -59.97
CA ALA A 374 -2.79 -1.35 -60.36
C ALA A 374 -3.03 -2.20 -59.13
#